data_a1e397dbf04cd9f8ee91ad4b9cca1f2b
#
_entry.id   a1e397dbf04cd9f8ee91ad4b9cca1f2b
#
_cell.length_a   1.000
_cell.length_b   1.000
_cell.length_c   1.000
_cell.angle_alpha   90.00
_cell.angle_beta   90.00
_cell.angle_gamma   90.00
#
_symmetry.space_group_name_H-M   'P 1'
#
loop_
_entity.id
_entity.type
_entity.pdbx_description
1 polymer ?
#
loop_
_entity_poly.entity_id
_entity_poly.type
_entity_poly.pdbx_seq_one_letter_code
_entity_poly.pdbx_strand_id
1 'polypeptide(L)'
;MPIRHPVGYASRMKSKYVDGFLVVVAKKKLADYVTLAKKAGRVWMAHGALGFYECVGDDHPAGCGIPFPKRAKCKRTETVLFSFVTFKSKAHRDAVNAAVMADKRM
;
A
#
# COMPACT_ATOMS: atom_id res chain seq x y z
N MET A 1 10.58 -13.92 1.17
CA MET A 1 11.04 -12.56 0.90
C MET A 1 10.59 -11.64 2.02
N PRO A 2 11.54 -11.09 2.75
CA PRO A 2 11.15 -10.16 3.82
C PRO A 2 10.65 -8.84 3.25
N ILE A 3 9.47 -8.44 3.73
CA ILE A 3 8.89 -7.14 3.45
C ILE A 3 8.53 -6.54 4.81
N ARG A 4 8.96 -5.31 5.03
CA ARG A 4 8.62 -4.59 6.25
C ARG A 4 7.30 -3.86 6.07
N HIS A 5 6.51 -3.81 7.14
CA HIS A 5 5.21 -3.15 7.15
C HIS A 5 5.27 -1.87 7.99
N PRO A 6 5.76 -0.74 7.43
CA PRO A 6 5.80 0.52 8.17
C PRO A 6 4.39 1.05 8.46
N VAL A 7 3.40 0.66 7.65
CA VAL A 7 1.99 1.01 7.84
C VAL A 7 1.15 -0.24 7.58
N GLY A 8 0.28 -0.57 8.52
CA GLY A 8 -0.65 -1.68 8.33
C GLY A 8 -1.87 -1.54 9.21
N TYR A 9 -3.03 -1.69 8.61
CA TYR A 9 -4.32 -1.66 9.26
C TYR A 9 -5.15 -2.84 8.78
N ALA A 10 -5.87 -3.50 9.67
CA ALA A 10 -6.73 -4.62 9.31
C ALA A 10 -7.98 -4.64 10.16
N SER A 11 -9.10 -4.97 9.54
CA SER A 11 -10.34 -5.30 10.21
C SER A 11 -10.43 -6.81 10.41
N ARG A 12 -11.34 -7.25 11.30
CA ARG A 12 -11.62 -8.68 11.50
C ARG A 12 -12.46 -9.27 10.36
N MET A 13 -13.04 -8.44 9.52
CA MET A 13 -13.87 -8.90 8.41
C MET A 13 -13.00 -9.52 7.31
N LYS A 14 -13.54 -10.56 6.67
CA LYS A 14 -12.82 -11.31 5.65
C LYS A 14 -12.68 -10.49 4.36
N SER A 15 -11.45 -10.28 3.91
CA SER A 15 -11.14 -9.60 2.67
C SER A 15 -11.29 -10.57 1.48
N LYS A 16 -11.94 -10.12 0.41
CA LYS A 16 -12.14 -10.91 -0.82
C LYS A 16 -11.75 -10.15 -2.08
N TYR A 17 -11.40 -8.89 -1.98
CA TYR A 17 -11.05 -8.04 -3.11
C TYR A 17 -9.85 -7.18 -2.72
N VAL A 18 -8.90 -7.03 -3.62
CA VAL A 18 -7.68 -6.28 -3.33
C VAL A 18 -7.30 -5.38 -4.51
N ASP A 19 -6.90 -4.15 -4.18
CA ASP A 19 -6.16 -3.28 -5.10
C ASP A 19 -4.70 -3.28 -4.66
N GLY A 20 -3.79 -3.54 -5.59
CA GLY A 20 -2.36 -3.56 -5.31
C GLY A 20 -1.61 -2.57 -6.20
N PHE A 21 -0.56 -1.97 -5.63
CA PHE A 21 0.25 -0.96 -6.32
C PHE A 21 1.73 -1.14 -6.01
N LEU A 22 2.57 -0.84 -6.99
CA LEU A 22 3.99 -0.64 -6.76
C LEU A 22 4.26 0.86 -6.72
N VAL A 23 4.97 1.31 -5.69
CA VAL A 23 5.31 2.72 -5.51
C VAL A 23 6.82 2.84 -5.39
N VAL A 24 7.42 3.71 -6.21
CA VAL A 24 8.86 3.99 -6.15
C VAL A 24 9.06 5.30 -5.43
N VAL A 25 9.90 5.28 -4.39
CA VAL A 25 10.16 6.45 -3.54
C VAL A 25 11.66 6.61 -3.37
N ALA A 26 12.15 7.84 -3.48
CA ALA A 26 13.55 8.13 -3.17
C ALA A 26 13.83 7.76 -1.70
N LYS A 27 14.93 7.04 -1.44
CA LYS A 27 15.26 6.58 -0.09
C LYS A 27 15.28 7.73 0.93
N LYS A 28 15.80 8.88 0.53
CA LYS A 28 15.85 10.06 1.40
C LYS A 28 14.48 10.64 1.74
N LYS A 29 13.43 10.26 1.01
CA LYS A 29 12.06 10.72 1.22
C LYS A 29 11.15 9.67 1.84
N LEU A 30 11.70 8.51 2.19
CA LEU A 30 10.90 7.39 2.70
C LEU A 30 10.17 7.75 3.99
N ALA A 31 10.83 8.45 4.91
CA ALA A 31 10.21 8.85 6.18
C ALA A 31 8.99 9.75 5.95
N ASP A 32 9.10 10.71 5.04
CA ASP A 32 7.98 11.59 4.68
C ASP A 32 6.84 10.80 4.04
N TYR A 33 7.17 9.87 3.16
CA TYR A 33 6.18 8.99 2.53
C TYR A 33 5.43 8.14 3.57
N VAL A 34 6.15 7.57 4.54
CA VAL A 34 5.54 6.75 5.61
C VAL A 34 4.56 7.58 6.43
N THR A 35 4.91 8.82 6.74
CA THR A 35 4.02 9.74 7.46
C THR A 35 2.73 9.99 6.67
N LEU A 36 2.87 10.25 5.37
CA LEU A 36 1.73 10.44 4.47
C LEU A 36 0.87 9.17 4.38
N ALA A 37 1.52 8.01 4.26
CA ALA A 37 0.84 6.73 4.15
C ALA A 37 0.03 6.38 5.41
N LYS A 38 0.55 6.72 6.60
CA LYS A 38 -0.19 6.54 7.85
C LYS A 38 -1.47 7.37 7.87
N LYS A 39 -1.39 8.62 7.42
CA LYS A 39 -2.57 9.49 7.31
C LYS A 39 -3.58 8.91 6.31
N ALA A 40 -3.12 8.53 5.13
CA ALA A 40 -3.96 7.95 4.10
C ALA A 40 -4.64 6.67 4.60
N GLY A 41 -3.92 5.80 5.28
CA GLY A 41 -4.46 4.57 5.83
C GLY A 41 -5.60 4.80 6.80
N ARG A 42 -5.47 5.78 7.68
CA ARG A 42 -6.55 6.15 8.61
C ARG A 42 -7.81 6.60 7.86
N VAL A 43 -7.63 7.35 6.78
CA VAL A 43 -8.76 7.82 5.96
C VAL A 43 -9.47 6.65 5.28
N TRP A 44 -8.70 5.74 4.65
CA TRP A 44 -9.27 4.55 4.02
C TRP A 44 -10.03 3.68 5.02
N MET A 45 -9.44 3.42 6.19
CA MET A 45 -10.10 2.62 7.22
C MET A 45 -11.35 3.30 7.77
N ALA A 46 -11.34 4.62 7.91
CA ALA A 46 -12.51 5.38 8.36
C ALA A 46 -13.68 5.26 7.39
N HIS A 47 -13.42 5.09 6.10
CA HIS A 47 -14.45 4.92 5.08
C HIS A 47 -14.78 3.46 4.79
N GLY A 48 -14.24 2.53 5.55
CA GLY A 48 -14.69 1.14 5.54
C GLY A 48 -13.80 0.15 4.81
N ALA A 49 -12.59 0.52 4.37
CA ALA A 49 -11.63 -0.44 3.86
C ALA A 49 -11.34 -1.51 4.92
N LEU A 50 -11.13 -2.76 4.51
CA LEU A 50 -10.89 -3.86 5.44
C LEU A 50 -9.43 -4.00 5.82
N GLY A 51 -8.53 -3.57 4.97
CA GLY A 51 -7.10 -3.56 5.24
C GLY A 51 -6.42 -2.51 4.38
N PHE A 52 -5.34 -1.93 4.91
CA PHE A 52 -4.52 -0.96 4.21
C PHE A 52 -3.07 -1.22 4.60
N TYR A 53 -2.21 -1.52 3.62
CA TYR A 53 -0.83 -1.91 3.86
C TYR A 53 0.12 -1.19 2.91
N GLU A 54 1.18 -0.65 3.49
CA GLU A 54 2.32 -0.08 2.77
C GLU A 54 3.56 -0.85 3.22
N CYS A 55 4.09 -1.70 2.34
CA CYS A 55 5.18 -2.61 2.68
C CYS A 55 6.45 -2.18 1.97
N VAL A 56 7.46 -1.80 2.73
CA VAL A 56 8.76 -1.41 2.17
C VAL A 56 9.52 -2.65 1.75
N GLY A 57 10.02 -2.66 0.52
CA GLY A 57 10.87 -3.73 0.04
C GLY A 57 12.18 -3.79 0.83
N ASP A 58 12.60 -4.98 1.22
CA ASP A 58 13.83 -5.18 1.96
C ASP A 58 14.78 -6.07 1.14
N ASP A 59 14.55 -7.37 1.12
CA ASP A 59 15.35 -8.30 0.36
C ASP A 59 14.46 -8.99 -0.68
N HIS A 60 14.90 -9.00 -1.95
CA HIS A 60 14.12 -9.54 -3.05
C HIS A 60 14.90 -10.70 -3.69
N PRO A 61 14.84 -11.92 -3.12
CA PRO A 61 15.55 -13.05 -3.67
C PRO A 61 15.05 -13.41 -5.06
N ALA A 62 15.97 -13.84 -5.92
CA ALA A 62 15.65 -14.30 -7.26
C ALA A 62 14.93 -15.67 -7.22
N GLY A 63 14.19 -15.98 -8.29
CA GLY A 63 13.63 -17.31 -8.50
C GLY A 63 12.13 -17.44 -8.19
N CYS A 64 11.50 -16.44 -7.59
CA CYS A 64 10.08 -16.45 -7.28
C CYS A 64 9.34 -15.34 -8.03
N GLY A 65 9.41 -15.39 -9.38
CA GLY A 65 8.80 -14.37 -10.21
C GLY A 65 9.75 -13.19 -10.45
N ILE A 66 9.21 -12.08 -10.90
CA ILE A 66 9.98 -10.87 -11.20
C ILE A 66 10.08 -10.02 -9.93
N PRO A 67 11.29 -9.75 -9.41
CA PRO A 67 11.45 -8.88 -8.24
C PRO A 67 10.88 -7.48 -8.49
N PHE A 68 10.23 -6.91 -7.48
CA PHE A 68 9.60 -5.60 -7.60
C PHE A 68 10.54 -4.48 -8.05
N PRO A 69 11.78 -4.37 -7.53
CA PRO A 69 12.70 -3.32 -7.99
C PRO A 69 12.99 -3.39 -9.49
N LYS A 70 13.14 -4.61 -10.02
CA LYS A 70 13.36 -4.82 -11.45
C LYS A 70 12.14 -4.41 -12.27
N ARG A 71 10.95 -4.83 -11.86
CA ARG A 71 9.71 -4.50 -12.57
C ARG A 71 9.41 -3.02 -12.54
N ALA A 72 9.65 -2.37 -11.41
CA ALA A 72 9.42 -0.94 -11.21
C ALA A 72 10.56 -0.06 -11.76
N LYS A 73 11.63 -0.66 -12.28
CA LYS A 73 12.83 0.07 -12.75
C LYS A 73 13.40 0.98 -11.68
N CYS A 74 13.47 0.46 -10.45
CA CYS A 74 13.91 1.20 -9.27
C CYS A 74 15.42 1.49 -9.36
N LYS A 75 15.80 2.75 -9.14
CA LYS A 75 17.21 3.17 -9.11
C LYS A 75 17.83 2.81 -7.75
N ARG A 76 19.19 2.88 -7.67
CA ARG A 76 19.92 2.61 -6.42
C ARG A 76 19.55 3.57 -5.29
N THR A 77 19.18 4.80 -5.64
CA THR A 77 18.75 5.85 -4.69
C THR A 77 17.29 5.75 -4.31
N GLU A 78 16.59 4.77 -4.85
CA GLU A 78 15.16 4.58 -4.66
C GLU A 78 14.87 3.27 -3.95
N THR A 79 13.69 3.18 -3.37
CA THR A 79 13.16 1.93 -2.85
C THR A 79 11.76 1.72 -3.45
N VAL A 80 11.30 0.49 -3.43
CA VAL A 80 9.97 0.14 -3.90
C VAL A 80 9.12 -0.30 -2.72
N LEU A 81 7.86 0.15 -2.70
CA LEU A 81 6.87 -0.34 -1.76
C LEU A 81 5.84 -1.16 -2.51
N PHE A 82 5.37 -2.21 -1.88
CA PHE A 82 4.16 -2.90 -2.28
C PHE A 82 3.02 -2.41 -1.39
N SER A 83 2.06 -1.75 -2.02
CA SER A 83 0.91 -1.15 -1.33
C SER A 83 -0.34 -1.90 -1.73
N PHE A 84 -1.19 -2.23 -0.78
CA PHE A 84 -2.46 -2.85 -1.12
C PHE A 84 -3.55 -2.49 -0.11
N VAL A 85 -4.77 -2.41 -0.63
CA VAL A 85 -5.97 -2.12 0.14
C VAL A 85 -6.96 -3.27 -0.10
N THR A 86 -7.60 -3.75 0.94
CA THR A 86 -8.52 -4.88 0.82
C THR A 86 -9.95 -4.46 1.12
N PHE A 87 -10.88 -5.14 0.43
CA PHE A 87 -12.31 -4.83 0.45
C PHE A 87 -13.13 -6.13 0.45
N LYS A 88 -14.43 -6.02 0.70
CA LYS A 88 -15.37 -7.16 0.60
C LYS A 88 -15.59 -7.58 -0.85
N SER A 89 -15.66 -6.59 -1.77
CA SER A 89 -16.07 -6.78 -3.16
C SER A 89 -15.65 -5.58 -3.98
N LYS A 90 -15.79 -5.67 -5.30
CA LYS A 90 -15.57 -4.53 -6.19
C LYS A 90 -16.51 -3.36 -5.87
N ALA A 91 -17.78 -3.63 -5.64
CA ALA A 91 -18.75 -2.59 -5.31
C ALA A 91 -18.37 -1.87 -4.01
N HIS A 92 -17.93 -2.61 -3.00
CA HIS A 92 -17.44 -2.05 -1.75
C HIS A 92 -16.20 -1.18 -1.98
N ARG A 93 -15.24 -1.66 -2.80
CA ARG A 93 -14.07 -0.89 -3.20
C ARG A 93 -14.45 0.43 -3.84
N ASP A 94 -15.37 0.40 -4.79
CA ASP A 94 -15.79 1.59 -5.54
C ASP A 94 -16.42 2.62 -4.59
N ALA A 95 -17.27 2.18 -3.66
CA ALA A 95 -17.89 3.05 -2.67
C ALA A 95 -16.86 3.67 -1.71
N VAL A 96 -15.93 2.87 -1.20
CA VAL A 96 -14.88 3.35 -0.30
C VAL A 96 -13.98 4.36 -1.01
N ASN A 97 -13.53 4.05 -2.22
CA ASN A 97 -12.67 4.96 -2.97
C ASN A 97 -13.35 6.29 -3.26
N ALA A 98 -14.63 6.28 -3.62
CA ALA A 98 -15.39 7.51 -3.85
C ALA A 98 -15.44 8.37 -2.57
N ALA A 99 -15.68 7.75 -1.43
CA ALA A 99 -15.73 8.44 -0.14
C ALA A 99 -14.35 9.01 0.25
N VAL A 100 -13.28 8.25 0.01
CA VAL A 100 -11.92 8.72 0.28
C VAL A 100 -11.55 9.91 -0.60
N MET A 101 -11.87 9.85 -1.89
CA MET A 101 -11.56 10.96 -2.82
C MET A 101 -12.34 12.23 -2.48
N ALA A 102 -13.50 12.11 -1.85
CA ALA A 102 -14.30 13.25 -1.40
C ALA A 102 -13.90 13.76 0.00
N ASP A 103 -13.03 13.04 0.71
CA ASP A 103 -12.61 13.41 2.06
C ASP A 103 -11.61 14.56 2.02
N LYS A 104 -11.86 15.59 2.81
CA LYS A 104 -11.01 16.79 2.85
C LYS A 104 -9.62 16.55 3.42
N ARG A 105 -9.42 15.42 4.10
CA ARG A 105 -8.11 15.05 4.64
C ARG A 105 -7.14 14.53 3.57
N MET A 106 -7.66 14.18 2.39
CA MET A 106 -6.85 13.67 1.26
C MET A 106 -6.42 14.79 0.32
#